data_4443e1201202e2ce0bbf6b17793f18e7
#
_entry.id   4443e1201202e2ce0bbf6b17793f18e7
#
_cell.length_a   1.000
_cell.length_b   1.000
_cell.length_c   1.000
_cell.angle_alpha   90.00
_cell.angle_beta   90.00
_cell.angle_gamma   90.00
#
_symmetry.space_group_name_H-M   'P 1'
#
loop_
_entity.id
_entity.type
_entity.pdbx_description
1 polymer ?
#
loop_
_entity_poly.entity_id
_entity_poly.type
_entity_poly.pdbx_seq_one_letter_code
_entity_poly.pdbx_strand_id
1 'polypeptide(L)'
;MKKSKLTLRCLCEAAIMIALAQILGYLKLYELPQGGSITLSMLPLFLFCSRWGFGPGMLASFAFSLLQLFLDGAYAWSWQSMLGDYIFAFTVLGFAGLFSKKRFGFFYGTLLGSALRFLVHYVVGATVWGEYMPETFFGMTMTSPWFYSALYNGSYMVLDCALVLLVGWILWKPMGKYIRGDDIKALRGDGKDAK
;
A
#
# COMPACT_ATOMS: atom_id res chain seq x y z
N MET A 1 21.27 7.06 -15.14
CA MET A 1 19.94 6.48 -14.86
C MET A 1 19.08 6.62 -16.12
N LYS A 2 18.75 5.52 -16.83
CA LYS A 2 17.76 5.57 -17.93
C LYS A 2 16.39 5.82 -17.33
N LYS A 3 15.75 6.93 -17.70
CA LYS A 3 14.37 7.25 -17.30
C LYS A 3 13.46 6.11 -17.78
N SER A 4 12.76 5.44 -16.87
CA SER A 4 11.65 4.54 -17.20
C SER A 4 10.62 5.37 -17.98
N LYS A 5 10.42 5.03 -19.26
CA LYS A 5 9.39 5.72 -20.07
C LYS A 5 8.03 5.21 -19.64
N LEU A 6 7.13 6.10 -19.24
CA LEU A 6 5.73 5.79 -19.08
C LEU A 6 5.17 5.41 -20.46
N THR A 7 4.95 4.13 -20.69
CA THR A 7 4.35 3.62 -21.93
C THR A 7 2.84 3.57 -21.79
N LEU A 8 2.09 3.55 -22.89
CA LEU A 8 0.64 3.38 -22.87
C LEU A 8 0.23 2.12 -22.09
N ARG A 9 0.98 1.01 -22.28
CA ARG A 9 0.76 -0.23 -21.51
C ARG A 9 0.90 0.00 -20.00
N CYS A 10 1.92 0.76 -19.57
CA CYS A 10 2.12 1.09 -18.16
C CYS A 10 0.93 1.85 -17.58
N LEU A 11 0.41 2.84 -18.31
CA LEU A 11 -0.74 3.64 -17.90
C LEU A 11 -2.02 2.81 -17.83
N CYS A 12 -2.27 1.95 -18.82
CA CYS A 12 -3.43 1.04 -18.81
C CYS A 12 -3.37 0.04 -17.64
N GLU A 13 -2.20 -0.58 -17.40
CA GLU A 13 -2.01 -1.48 -16.25
C GLU A 13 -2.18 -0.72 -14.92
N ALA A 14 -1.66 0.52 -14.81
CA ALA A 14 -1.86 1.35 -13.62
C ALA A 14 -3.35 1.61 -13.35
N ALA A 15 -4.09 2.02 -14.37
CA ALA A 15 -5.53 2.30 -14.25
C ALA A 15 -6.31 1.06 -13.78
N ILE A 16 -6.03 -0.13 -14.36
CA ILE A 16 -6.67 -1.38 -13.97
C ILE A 16 -6.31 -1.74 -12.51
N MET A 17 -5.04 -1.61 -12.12
CA MET A 17 -4.60 -1.95 -10.77
C MET A 17 -5.15 -0.98 -9.71
N ILE A 18 -5.27 0.30 -10.03
CA ILE A 18 -5.91 1.30 -9.17
C ILE A 18 -7.40 0.98 -8.99
N ALA A 19 -8.11 0.66 -10.08
CA ALA A 19 -9.52 0.28 -10.02
C ALA A 19 -9.74 -1.00 -9.19
N LEU A 20 -8.90 -2.02 -9.38
CA LEU A 20 -8.93 -3.24 -8.57
C LEU A 20 -8.62 -2.96 -7.10
N ALA A 21 -7.65 -2.10 -6.80
CA ALA A 21 -7.33 -1.69 -5.43
C ALA A 21 -8.54 -1.04 -4.75
N GLN A 22 -9.26 -0.17 -5.49
CA GLN A 22 -10.46 0.49 -4.98
C GLN A 22 -11.59 -0.52 -4.72
N ILE A 23 -11.86 -1.43 -5.66
CA ILE A 23 -12.88 -2.46 -5.49
C ILE A 23 -12.56 -3.37 -4.29
N LEU A 24 -11.30 -3.81 -4.17
CA LEU A 24 -10.86 -4.64 -3.06
C LEU A 24 -10.88 -3.88 -1.71
N GLY A 25 -10.75 -2.56 -1.74
CA GLY A 25 -10.91 -1.70 -0.56
C GLY A 25 -12.34 -1.68 -0.01
N TYR A 26 -13.34 -1.80 -0.88
CA TYR A 26 -14.74 -1.92 -0.45
C TYR A 26 -15.10 -3.30 0.10
N LEU A 27 -14.32 -4.33 -0.23
CA LEU A 27 -14.48 -5.68 0.31
C LEU A 27 -13.76 -5.82 1.65
N LYS A 28 -14.31 -5.17 2.68
CA LYS A 28 -13.77 -5.19 4.03
C LYS A 28 -14.03 -6.56 4.67
N LEU A 29 -12.97 -7.30 5.01
CA LEU A 29 -13.07 -8.55 5.76
C LEU A 29 -13.41 -8.28 7.23
N TYR A 30 -12.91 -7.19 7.76
CA TYR A 30 -13.21 -6.68 9.10
C TYR A 30 -12.99 -5.16 9.12
N GLU A 31 -13.79 -4.45 9.91
CA GLU A 31 -13.68 -3.00 10.10
C GLU A 31 -13.67 -2.66 11.59
N LEU A 32 -12.68 -1.85 11.98
CA LEU A 32 -12.56 -1.30 13.33
C LEU A 32 -13.38 -0.01 13.45
N PRO A 33 -13.82 0.36 14.68
CA PRO A 33 -14.75 1.49 14.90
C PRO A 33 -14.30 2.84 14.32
N GLN A 34 -13.00 3.06 14.16
CA GLN A 34 -12.42 4.31 13.65
C GLN A 34 -11.93 4.20 12.19
N GLY A 35 -12.50 3.29 11.39
CA GLY A 35 -12.25 3.17 9.97
C GLY A 35 -11.06 2.30 9.56
N GLY A 36 -10.24 1.83 10.50
CA GLY A 36 -9.19 0.83 10.21
C GLY A 36 -9.86 -0.45 9.72
N SER A 37 -9.43 -0.99 8.58
CA SER A 37 -10.08 -2.15 7.98
C SER A 37 -9.08 -3.13 7.40
N ILE A 38 -9.42 -4.42 7.44
CA ILE A 38 -8.65 -5.50 6.83
C ILE A 38 -9.18 -5.72 5.42
N THR A 39 -8.34 -5.45 4.42
CA THR A 39 -8.68 -5.52 3.00
C THR A 39 -7.53 -6.08 2.16
N LEU A 40 -7.78 -6.32 0.89
CA LEU A 40 -6.74 -6.63 -0.11
C LEU A 40 -6.39 -5.44 -1.00
N SER A 41 -6.77 -4.22 -0.62
CA SER A 41 -6.58 -3.01 -1.45
C SER A 41 -5.13 -2.74 -1.84
N MET A 42 -4.16 -3.08 -0.98
CA MET A 42 -2.74 -2.88 -1.27
C MET A 42 -2.17 -3.88 -2.30
N LEU A 43 -2.79 -5.06 -2.46
CA LEU A 43 -2.27 -6.13 -3.32
C LEU A 43 -2.04 -5.68 -4.77
N PRO A 44 -3.02 -5.08 -5.48
CA PRO A 44 -2.82 -4.64 -6.86
C PRO A 44 -1.71 -3.59 -7.00
N LEU A 45 -1.60 -2.67 -6.02
CA LEU A 45 -0.56 -1.64 -6.04
C LEU A 45 0.84 -2.25 -5.89
N PHE A 46 1.02 -3.20 -4.96
CA PHE A 46 2.30 -3.88 -4.80
C PHE A 46 2.67 -4.77 -6.00
N LEU A 47 1.68 -5.41 -6.63
CA LEU A 47 1.88 -6.11 -7.89
C LEU A 47 2.36 -5.15 -8.99
N PHE A 48 1.72 -4.00 -9.11
CA PHE A 48 2.12 -2.97 -10.08
C PHE A 48 3.51 -2.42 -9.80
N CYS A 49 3.83 -2.09 -8.54
CA CYS A 49 5.15 -1.63 -8.11
C CYS A 49 6.26 -2.65 -8.41
N SER A 50 5.99 -3.95 -8.15
CA SER A 50 6.94 -5.03 -8.46
C SER A 50 7.20 -5.14 -9.96
N ARG A 51 6.18 -4.95 -10.80
CA ARG A 51 6.28 -5.03 -12.25
C ARG A 51 6.97 -3.81 -12.87
N TRP A 52 6.54 -2.60 -12.53
CA TRP A 52 6.94 -1.36 -13.21
C TRP A 52 8.03 -0.57 -12.49
N GLY A 53 8.31 -0.90 -11.24
CA GLY A 53 9.36 -0.26 -10.44
C GLY A 53 8.92 1.01 -9.75
N PHE A 54 9.90 1.72 -9.16
CA PHE A 54 9.67 2.82 -8.23
C PHE A 54 8.90 4.01 -8.84
N GLY A 55 9.36 4.55 -9.97
CA GLY A 55 8.76 5.77 -10.54
C GLY A 55 7.28 5.61 -10.91
N PRO A 56 6.93 4.63 -11.78
CA PRO A 56 5.53 4.32 -12.07
C PRO A 56 4.73 3.91 -10.83
N GLY A 57 5.36 3.15 -9.90
CA GLY A 57 4.74 2.73 -8.64
C GLY A 57 4.33 3.92 -7.77
N MET A 58 5.22 4.91 -7.60
CA MET A 58 4.91 6.14 -6.86
C MET A 58 3.74 6.90 -7.49
N LEU A 59 3.74 7.03 -8.83
CA LEU A 59 2.67 7.73 -9.53
C LEU A 59 1.32 7.02 -9.36
N ALA A 60 1.28 5.68 -9.50
CA ALA A 60 0.06 4.91 -9.33
C ALA A 60 -0.44 4.96 -7.87
N SER A 61 0.46 4.86 -6.90
CA SER A 61 0.12 4.97 -5.48
C SER A 61 -0.39 6.36 -5.11
N PHE A 62 0.19 7.41 -5.67
CA PHE A 62 -0.30 8.78 -5.51
C PHE A 62 -1.68 8.97 -6.16
N ALA A 63 -1.89 8.46 -7.39
CA ALA A 63 -3.20 8.52 -8.03
C ALA A 63 -4.27 7.76 -7.22
N PHE A 64 -3.91 6.59 -6.67
CA PHE A 64 -4.79 5.84 -5.78
C PHE A 64 -5.09 6.60 -4.48
N SER A 65 -4.10 7.30 -3.90
CA SER A 65 -4.29 8.10 -2.68
C SER A 65 -5.30 9.22 -2.87
N LEU A 66 -5.28 9.89 -4.03
CA LEU A 66 -6.29 10.87 -4.39
C LEU A 66 -7.68 10.23 -4.54
N LEU A 67 -7.75 9.07 -5.19
CA LEU A 67 -9.00 8.35 -5.34
C LEU A 67 -9.59 7.94 -3.98
N GLN A 68 -8.76 7.43 -3.07
CA GLN A 68 -9.18 7.11 -1.70
C GLN A 68 -9.70 8.34 -0.95
N LEU A 69 -9.03 9.48 -1.05
CA LEU A 69 -9.49 10.70 -0.41
C LEU A 69 -10.87 11.13 -0.94
N PHE A 70 -11.11 11.07 -2.25
CA PHE A 70 -12.38 11.50 -2.85
C PHE A 70 -13.52 10.52 -2.65
N LEU A 71 -13.25 9.22 -2.63
CA LEU A 71 -14.28 8.18 -2.57
C LEU A 71 -14.53 7.63 -1.16
N ASP A 72 -13.51 7.66 -0.30
CA ASP A 72 -13.55 7.03 1.03
C ASP A 72 -13.11 7.98 2.16
N GLY A 73 -12.96 9.27 1.85
CA GLY A 73 -12.45 10.30 2.76
C GLY A 73 -13.45 10.78 3.82
N ALA A 74 -14.50 10.00 4.11
CA ALA A 74 -15.53 10.37 5.12
C ALA A 74 -14.96 10.61 6.54
N TYR A 75 -13.81 10.02 6.85
CA TYR A 75 -13.10 10.18 8.12
C TYR A 75 -12.02 11.27 8.11
N ALA A 76 -11.86 12.01 7.03
CA ALA A 76 -10.87 13.09 6.91
C ALA A 76 -11.38 14.38 7.58
N TRP A 77 -11.40 14.40 8.92
CA TRP A 77 -11.99 15.51 9.71
C TRP A 77 -11.11 16.76 9.78
N SER A 78 -9.83 16.64 9.44
CA SER A 78 -8.87 17.74 9.45
C SER A 78 -7.95 17.66 8.23
N TRP A 79 -7.32 18.77 7.86
CA TRP A 79 -6.35 18.79 6.76
C TRP A 79 -5.13 17.87 7.04
N GLN A 80 -4.76 17.71 8.33
CA GLN A 80 -3.69 16.80 8.73
C GLN A 80 -4.07 15.34 8.48
N SER A 81 -5.30 14.95 8.82
CA SER A 81 -5.85 13.62 8.54
C SER A 81 -5.97 13.40 7.03
N MET A 82 -6.46 14.38 6.26
CA MET A 82 -6.52 14.28 4.79
C MET A 82 -5.14 14.01 4.18
N LEU A 83 -4.13 14.75 4.58
CA LEU A 83 -2.78 14.56 4.05
C LEU A 83 -2.12 13.30 4.59
N GLY A 84 -2.23 13.04 5.89
CA GLY A 84 -1.57 11.90 6.54
C GLY A 84 -2.22 10.57 6.17
N ASP A 85 -3.48 10.38 6.52
CA ASP A 85 -4.14 9.07 6.41
C ASP A 85 -4.48 8.68 4.98
N TYR A 86 -4.69 9.66 4.08
CA TYR A 86 -5.03 9.38 2.68
C TYR A 86 -3.84 9.63 1.75
N ILE A 87 -3.30 10.86 1.68
CA ILE A 87 -2.30 11.17 0.67
C ILE A 87 -0.96 10.48 0.98
N PHE A 88 -0.39 10.72 2.14
CA PHE A 88 0.92 10.15 2.46
C PHE A 88 0.87 8.64 2.69
N ALA A 89 -0.13 8.15 3.44
CA ALA A 89 -0.23 6.74 3.78
C ALA A 89 -0.34 5.82 2.57
N PHE A 90 -1.06 6.23 1.52
CA PHE A 90 -1.16 5.45 0.30
C PHE A 90 -0.03 5.73 -0.69
N THR A 91 0.48 6.97 -0.77
CA THR A 91 1.58 7.29 -1.68
C THR A 91 2.85 6.51 -1.35
N VAL A 92 3.16 6.33 -0.05
CA VAL A 92 4.38 5.59 0.37
C VAL A 92 4.37 4.12 -0.04
N LEU A 93 3.23 3.53 -0.42
CA LEU A 93 3.18 2.18 -0.97
C LEU A 93 4.03 2.05 -2.24
N GLY A 94 4.21 3.12 -3.00
CA GLY A 94 5.04 3.17 -4.19
C GLY A 94 6.52 2.84 -3.95
N PHE A 95 7.01 2.99 -2.70
CA PHE A 95 8.37 2.58 -2.32
C PHE A 95 8.61 1.08 -2.50
N ALA A 96 7.57 0.27 -2.54
CA ALA A 96 7.67 -1.16 -2.87
C ALA A 96 8.39 -1.39 -4.20
N GLY A 97 8.28 -0.46 -5.14
CA GLY A 97 8.92 -0.53 -6.45
C GLY A 97 10.45 -0.48 -6.43
N LEU A 98 11.09 -0.11 -5.30
CA LEU A 98 12.55 -0.14 -5.15
C LEU A 98 13.13 -1.55 -5.30
N PHE A 99 12.34 -2.56 -4.95
CA PHE A 99 12.75 -3.96 -5.03
C PHE A 99 12.37 -4.66 -6.34
N SER A 100 11.80 -3.94 -7.33
CA SER A 100 11.28 -4.51 -8.58
C SER A 100 12.28 -5.33 -9.39
N LYS A 101 13.58 -5.12 -9.20
CA LYS A 101 14.65 -5.89 -9.88
C LYS A 101 15.06 -7.16 -9.13
N LYS A 102 14.64 -7.34 -7.88
CA LYS A 102 14.97 -8.52 -7.08
C LYS A 102 14.03 -9.68 -7.40
N ARG A 103 14.53 -10.93 -7.32
CA ARG A 103 13.74 -12.15 -7.56
C ARG A 103 12.47 -12.19 -6.71
N PHE A 104 12.58 -11.86 -5.43
CA PHE A 104 11.47 -11.80 -4.47
C PHE A 104 11.06 -10.34 -4.16
N GLY A 105 11.21 -9.46 -5.15
CA GLY A 105 10.99 -8.02 -4.99
C GLY A 105 9.58 -7.67 -4.52
N PHE A 106 8.57 -8.42 -4.94
CA PHE A 106 7.20 -8.28 -4.46
C PHE A 106 7.11 -8.40 -2.93
N PHE A 107 7.70 -9.44 -2.35
CA PHE A 107 7.63 -9.70 -0.91
C PHE A 107 8.38 -8.63 -0.09
N TYR A 108 9.60 -8.28 -0.51
CA TYR A 108 10.36 -7.19 0.14
C TYR A 108 9.65 -5.85 -0.02
N GLY A 109 9.08 -5.59 -1.19
CA GLY A 109 8.32 -4.38 -1.46
C GLY A 109 7.06 -4.27 -0.61
N THR A 110 6.31 -5.37 -0.48
CA THR A 110 5.12 -5.44 0.40
C THR A 110 5.49 -5.12 1.85
N LEU A 111 6.54 -5.73 2.38
CA LEU A 111 7.00 -5.46 3.75
C LEU A 111 7.40 -4.00 3.95
N LEU A 112 8.20 -3.44 3.02
CA LEU A 112 8.61 -2.03 3.12
C LEU A 112 7.41 -1.09 3.00
N GLY A 113 6.56 -1.26 1.98
CA GLY A 113 5.41 -0.39 1.75
C GLY A 113 4.42 -0.43 2.91
N SER A 114 4.13 -1.62 3.45
CA SER A 114 3.26 -1.79 4.62
C SER A 114 3.86 -1.15 5.88
N ALA A 115 5.18 -1.30 6.10
CA ALA A 115 5.87 -0.68 7.24
C ALA A 115 5.85 0.86 7.14
N LEU A 116 6.08 1.42 5.96
CA LEU A 116 6.02 2.87 5.75
C LEU A 116 4.58 3.40 5.94
N ARG A 117 3.58 2.70 5.43
CA ARG A 117 2.17 3.05 5.66
C ARG A 117 1.85 3.00 7.15
N PHE A 118 2.26 1.95 7.85
CA PHE A 118 2.09 1.86 9.30
C PHE A 118 2.72 3.06 10.03
N LEU A 119 3.95 3.45 9.67
CA LEU A 119 4.61 4.60 10.29
C LEU A 119 3.83 5.90 10.09
N VAL A 120 3.28 6.12 8.91
CA VAL A 120 2.43 7.31 8.64
C VAL A 120 1.19 7.28 9.53
N HIS A 121 0.43 6.19 9.52
CA HIS A 121 -0.78 6.07 10.36
C HIS A 121 -0.45 6.09 11.86
N TYR A 122 0.70 5.54 12.26
CA TYR A 122 1.15 5.59 13.65
C TYR A 122 1.35 7.03 14.13
N VAL A 123 2.03 7.85 13.34
CA VAL A 123 2.28 9.27 13.69
C VAL A 123 0.98 10.07 13.66
N VAL A 124 0.18 9.92 12.59
CA VAL A 124 -1.10 10.64 12.46
C VAL A 124 -2.08 10.20 13.55
N GLY A 125 -2.17 8.90 13.81
CA GLY A 125 -3.01 8.35 14.86
C GLY A 125 -2.66 8.86 16.26
N ALA A 126 -1.37 9.02 16.57
CA ALA A 126 -0.94 9.53 17.86
C ALA A 126 -1.10 11.06 18.00
N THR A 127 -0.93 11.83 16.92
CA THR A 127 -0.90 13.30 16.95
C THR A 127 -2.24 13.94 16.62
N VAL A 128 -2.99 13.37 15.68
CA VAL A 128 -4.28 13.93 15.20
C VAL A 128 -5.45 13.24 15.89
N TRP A 129 -5.41 11.90 15.97
CA TRP A 129 -6.49 11.10 16.53
C TRP A 129 -6.34 10.80 18.03
N GLY A 130 -5.23 11.24 18.65
CA GLY A 130 -4.95 10.98 20.07
C GLY A 130 -6.01 11.49 21.03
N GLU A 131 -6.75 12.55 20.67
CA GLU A 131 -7.87 13.10 21.46
C GLU A 131 -9.07 12.14 21.55
N TYR A 132 -9.20 11.23 20.59
CA TYR A 132 -10.28 10.23 20.54
C TYR A 132 -9.85 8.86 21.09
N MET A 133 -8.73 8.81 21.82
CA MET A 133 -8.23 7.60 22.45
C MET A 133 -9.23 7.09 23.50
N PRO A 134 -9.71 5.82 23.42
CA PRO A 134 -10.56 5.25 24.46
C PRO A 134 -9.74 4.96 25.73
N GLU A 135 -10.40 4.81 26.87
CA GLU A 135 -9.73 4.40 28.12
C GLU A 135 -9.17 2.99 28.04
N THR A 136 -9.86 2.09 27.31
CA THR A 136 -9.44 0.70 27.14
C THR A 136 -9.57 0.25 25.69
N PHE A 137 -8.60 -0.52 25.20
CA PHE A 137 -8.63 -1.15 23.88
C PHE A 137 -8.00 -2.56 23.96
N PHE A 138 -8.67 -3.56 23.39
CA PHE A 138 -8.31 -4.99 23.53
C PHE A 138 -8.10 -5.44 25.00
N GLY A 139 -8.89 -4.90 25.94
CA GLY A 139 -8.80 -5.24 27.36
C GLY A 139 -7.59 -4.63 28.08
N MET A 140 -6.81 -3.76 27.42
CA MET A 140 -5.66 -3.04 27.98
C MET A 140 -6.03 -1.58 28.22
N THR A 141 -5.57 -1.00 29.32
CA THR A 141 -5.69 0.43 29.58
C THR A 141 -4.76 1.23 28.69
N MET A 142 -5.28 2.21 27.99
CA MET A 142 -4.52 3.07 27.09
C MET A 142 -3.82 4.16 27.89
N THR A 143 -2.49 4.07 27.99
CA THR A 143 -1.66 4.98 28.79
C THR A 143 -1.18 6.21 28.02
N SER A 144 -1.17 6.15 26.70
CA SER A 144 -0.78 7.28 25.84
C SER A 144 -1.34 7.13 24.42
N PRO A 145 -1.54 8.23 23.69
CA PRO A 145 -1.95 8.21 22.28
C PRO A 145 -1.00 7.41 21.38
N TRP A 146 0.31 7.44 21.68
CA TRP A 146 1.32 6.66 20.94
C TRP A 146 1.12 5.17 21.13
N PHE A 147 0.88 4.71 22.36
CA PHE A 147 0.61 3.30 22.62
C PHE A 147 -0.68 2.84 21.96
N TYR A 148 -1.74 3.65 22.07
CA TYR A 148 -3.01 3.37 21.39
C TYR A 148 -2.84 3.30 19.87
N SER A 149 -2.18 4.28 19.26
CA SER A 149 -1.97 4.34 17.82
C SER A 149 -1.15 3.14 17.32
N ALA A 150 -0.11 2.72 18.06
CA ALA A 150 0.66 1.53 17.71
C ALA A 150 -0.21 0.26 17.72
N LEU A 151 -1.01 0.08 18.76
CA LEU A 151 -1.86 -1.08 18.92
C LEU A 151 -3.01 -1.09 17.91
N TYR A 152 -3.67 0.04 17.73
CA TYR A 152 -4.79 0.20 16.80
C TYR A 152 -4.34 -0.05 15.36
N ASN A 153 -3.38 0.72 14.87
CA ASN A 153 -2.90 0.60 13.49
C ASN A 153 -2.15 -0.71 13.26
N GLY A 154 -1.38 -1.19 14.23
CA GLY A 154 -0.69 -2.47 14.17
C GLY A 154 -1.65 -3.65 14.02
N SER A 155 -2.78 -3.64 14.70
CA SER A 155 -3.73 -4.75 14.72
C SER A 155 -4.28 -5.10 13.35
N TYR A 156 -4.70 -4.13 12.54
CA TYR A 156 -5.23 -4.40 11.21
C TYR A 156 -4.15 -4.41 10.12
N MET A 157 -3.11 -3.58 10.23
CA MET A 157 -2.09 -3.48 9.17
C MET A 157 -1.16 -4.67 9.13
N VAL A 158 -0.89 -5.32 10.25
CA VAL A 158 -0.14 -6.59 10.27
C VAL A 158 -0.96 -7.68 9.56
N LEU A 159 -2.27 -7.73 9.79
CA LEU A 159 -3.16 -8.68 9.12
C LEU A 159 -3.30 -8.38 7.62
N ASP A 160 -3.43 -7.10 7.24
CA ASP A 160 -3.39 -6.66 5.84
C ASP A 160 -2.11 -7.13 5.14
N CYS A 161 -0.96 -6.85 5.75
CA CYS A 161 0.34 -7.25 5.20
C CYS A 161 0.44 -8.77 5.05
N ALA A 162 0.06 -9.52 6.10
CA ALA A 162 0.07 -10.99 6.09
C ALA A 162 -0.84 -11.55 4.99
N LEU A 163 -2.03 -10.99 4.83
CA LEU A 163 -3.01 -11.38 3.81
C LEU A 163 -2.46 -11.13 2.39
N VAL A 164 -1.87 -9.96 2.15
CA VAL A 164 -1.24 -9.63 0.86
C VAL A 164 -0.06 -10.55 0.55
N LEU A 165 0.78 -10.86 1.56
CA LEU A 165 1.90 -11.79 1.40
C LEU A 165 1.41 -13.22 1.10
N LEU A 166 0.36 -13.68 1.78
CA LEU A 166 -0.25 -14.99 1.55
C LEU A 166 -0.81 -15.10 0.13
N VAL A 167 -1.62 -14.13 -0.30
CA VAL A 167 -2.18 -14.13 -1.66
C VAL A 167 -1.08 -13.99 -2.70
N GLY A 168 -0.08 -13.14 -2.47
CA GLY A 168 1.09 -13.01 -3.32
C GLY A 168 1.89 -14.30 -3.44
N TRP A 169 2.02 -15.07 -2.36
CA TRP A 169 2.67 -16.37 -2.39
C TRP A 169 1.88 -17.41 -3.20
N ILE A 170 0.55 -17.44 -3.06
CA ILE A 170 -0.32 -18.31 -3.86
C ILE A 170 -0.19 -17.95 -5.35
N LEU A 171 -0.19 -16.67 -5.69
CA LEU A 171 -0.05 -16.19 -7.07
C LEU A 171 1.36 -16.36 -7.64
N TRP A 172 2.37 -16.51 -6.79
CA TRP A 172 3.77 -16.59 -7.22
C TRP A 172 4.04 -17.78 -8.12
N LYS A 173 3.47 -18.95 -7.81
CA LYS A 173 3.68 -20.17 -8.62
C LYS A 173 3.12 -20.04 -10.05
N PRO A 174 1.84 -19.66 -10.27
CA PRO A 174 1.28 -19.52 -11.61
C PRO A 174 1.69 -18.24 -12.32
N MET A 175 1.92 -17.13 -11.60
CA MET A 175 2.08 -15.79 -12.19
C MET A 175 3.44 -15.14 -11.89
N GLY A 176 4.41 -15.84 -11.33
CA GLY A 176 5.66 -15.25 -10.88
C GLY A 176 6.43 -14.49 -11.96
N LYS A 177 6.38 -14.93 -13.22
CA LYS A 177 6.96 -14.19 -14.36
C LYS A 177 6.31 -12.82 -14.56
N TYR A 178 4.99 -12.76 -14.44
CA TYR A 178 4.24 -11.51 -14.56
C TYR A 178 4.48 -10.60 -13.35
N ILE A 179 4.47 -11.16 -12.13
CA ILE A 179 4.75 -10.40 -10.90
C ILE A 179 6.14 -9.74 -10.97
N ARG A 180 7.15 -10.43 -11.50
CA ARG A 180 8.50 -9.86 -11.71
C ARG A 180 8.59 -8.92 -12.91
N GLY A 181 7.57 -8.84 -13.75
CA GLY A 181 7.59 -8.07 -14.99
C GLY A 181 8.57 -8.61 -16.03
N ASP A 182 8.79 -9.95 -16.06
CA ASP A 182 9.70 -10.57 -17.04
C ASP A 182 9.24 -10.33 -18.48
N ASP A 183 7.93 -10.22 -18.69
CA ASP A 183 7.27 -9.93 -19.97
C ASP A 183 7.42 -8.46 -20.43
N ILE A 184 7.84 -7.57 -19.54
CA ILE A 184 7.98 -6.13 -19.81
C ILE A 184 9.41 -5.61 -19.62
N LYS A 185 10.40 -6.47 -19.46
CA LYS A 185 11.81 -6.08 -19.24
C LYS A 185 12.33 -5.13 -20.31
N ALA A 186 12.00 -5.40 -21.57
CA ALA A 186 12.39 -4.52 -22.68
C ALA A 186 11.78 -3.11 -22.55
N LEU A 187 10.56 -2.98 -22.06
CA LEU A 187 9.88 -1.70 -21.84
C LEU A 187 10.44 -0.93 -20.65
N ARG A 188 10.91 -1.65 -19.63
CA ARG A 188 11.56 -1.07 -18.44
C ARG A 188 13.00 -0.62 -18.69
N GLY A 189 13.58 -0.98 -19.83
CA GLY A 189 14.98 -0.72 -20.15
C GLY A 189 15.98 -1.69 -19.50
N ASP A 190 15.50 -2.78 -18.90
CA ASP A 190 16.31 -3.80 -18.23
C ASP A 190 16.83 -4.89 -19.21
N GLY A 191 16.55 -4.74 -20.53
CA GLY A 191 16.78 -5.77 -21.54
C GLY A 191 18.23 -5.90 -22.07
N LYS A 192 19.23 -5.20 -21.50
CA LYS A 192 20.61 -5.25 -21.99
C LYS A 192 21.57 -6.14 -21.19
N ASP A 193 21.15 -6.65 -20.04
CA ASP A 193 22.05 -7.41 -19.15
C ASP A 193 21.71 -8.92 -19.07
N ALA A 194 20.93 -9.44 -20.04
CA ALA A 194 20.60 -10.86 -20.14
C ALA A 194 21.28 -11.46 -21.41
N LYS A 195 22.60 -11.52 -21.38
CA LYS A 195 23.40 -12.42 -22.23
C LYS A 195 24.43 -13.12 -21.38
#